data_91734d78816d92cd28ca55aaf608b042
#
_entry.id   91734d78816d92cd28ca55aaf608b042
#
_cell.length_a   1.000
_cell.length_b   1.000
_cell.length_c   1.000
_cell.angle_alpha   90.00
_cell.angle_beta   90.00
_cell.angle_gamma   90.00
#
_symmetry.space_group_name_H-M   'P 1'
#
loop_
_entity.id
_entity.type
_entity.pdbx_description
1 polymer ?
#
loop_
_entity_poly.entity_id
_entity_poly.type
_entity_poly.pdbx_seq_one_letter_code
_entity_poly.pdbx_strand_id
1 'polypeptide(L)'
;MRLYIDVETYRPRKEEAFTREKIIAIGILEDWTPYTPDSSKIWDEPDVRLHYFTEWELGEESRVVSQFYDYLGGLIRDWKSRRIDFINVVGFNILRYDIPLLTQKGIEYNVAGLAELNKLWYDAYTIDYFQTTLPFHDMRFKELNIKYLVEKAENNGIDVPEPFGSGRDVKDWYENKEYDKILKHLEMDLKIVRVIDLNYKQVYDI
;
A
#
# COMPACT_ATOMS: atom_id res chain seq x y z
N MET A 1 -9.76 -9.08 -8.31
CA MET A 1 -9.43 -7.65 -8.09
C MET A 1 -8.14 -7.56 -7.30
N ARG A 2 -7.26 -6.64 -7.65
CA ARG A 2 -6.08 -6.27 -6.86
C ARG A 2 -6.33 -4.94 -6.15
N LEU A 3 -5.87 -4.84 -4.94
CA LEU A 3 -5.97 -3.67 -4.09
C LEU A 3 -4.58 -3.33 -3.58
N TYR A 4 -3.89 -2.44 -4.28
CA TYR A 4 -2.58 -1.95 -3.82
C TYR A 4 -2.81 -0.96 -2.70
N ILE A 5 -2.11 -1.13 -1.58
CA ILE A 5 -2.23 -0.26 -0.41
C ILE A 5 -0.87 0.25 0.02
N ASP A 6 -0.86 1.47 0.52
CA ASP A 6 0.29 2.09 1.17
C ASP A 6 -0.19 3.11 2.20
N VAL A 7 0.58 3.30 3.28
CA VAL A 7 0.19 4.15 4.43
C VAL A 7 1.28 5.15 4.75
N GLU A 8 0.93 6.41 4.70
CA GLU A 8 1.80 7.49 5.14
C GLU A 8 1.54 7.90 6.58
N THR A 9 2.64 8.08 7.31
CA THR A 9 2.56 8.38 8.74
C THR A 9 3.34 9.63 9.11
N TYR A 10 2.88 10.28 10.16
CA TYR A 10 3.60 11.37 10.81
C TYR A 10 4.08 10.94 12.19
N ARG A 11 5.37 11.12 12.42
CA ARG A 11 6.00 10.95 13.74
C ARG A 11 7.02 12.07 13.99
N PRO A 12 6.78 12.89 15.00
CA PRO A 12 7.69 13.99 15.31
C PRO A 12 9.10 13.52 15.69
N ARG A 13 9.20 12.35 16.34
CA ARG A 13 10.44 11.77 16.84
C ARG A 13 10.61 10.34 16.38
N LYS A 14 11.85 9.98 16.01
CA LYS A 14 12.19 8.63 15.50
C LYS A 14 11.89 7.51 16.51
N GLU A 15 12.01 7.80 17.79
CA GLU A 15 11.78 6.84 18.89
C GLU A 15 10.29 6.51 19.11
N GLU A 16 9.40 7.25 18.46
CA GLU A 16 7.95 7.08 18.56
C GLU A 16 7.38 6.11 17.52
N ALA A 17 8.25 5.48 16.70
CA ALA A 17 7.83 4.50 15.70
C ALA A 17 6.95 3.40 16.33
N PHE A 18 5.83 3.09 15.68
CA PHE A 18 4.76 2.17 16.10
C PHE A 18 3.99 2.56 17.37
N THR A 19 4.56 3.30 18.28
CA THR A 19 3.92 3.59 19.59
C THR A 19 3.11 4.88 19.58
N ARG A 20 3.53 5.87 18.80
CA ARG A 20 2.88 7.19 18.67
C ARG A 20 2.84 7.67 17.23
N GLU A 21 2.93 6.77 16.33
CA GLU A 21 2.87 7.06 14.91
C GLU A 21 1.42 7.38 14.52
N LYS A 22 1.23 8.48 13.82
CA LYS A 22 -0.07 8.97 13.37
C LYS A 22 -0.24 8.64 11.89
N ILE A 23 -1.28 7.93 11.53
CA ILE A 23 -1.66 7.74 10.13
C ILE A 23 -2.21 9.07 9.61
N ILE A 24 -1.58 9.62 8.58
CA ILE A 24 -1.99 10.88 7.96
C ILE A 24 -2.63 10.70 6.60
N ALA A 25 -2.28 9.62 5.89
CA ALA A 25 -2.90 9.25 4.63
C ALA A 25 -2.86 7.74 4.41
N ILE A 26 -3.87 7.21 3.77
CA ILE A 26 -3.92 5.84 3.24
C ILE A 26 -4.24 5.96 1.76
N GLY A 27 -3.38 5.42 0.91
CA GLY A 27 -3.58 5.31 -0.52
C GLY A 27 -4.05 3.92 -0.90
N ILE A 28 -4.99 3.86 -1.81
CA ILE A 28 -5.50 2.64 -2.41
C ILE A 28 -5.55 2.80 -3.91
N LEU A 29 -4.96 1.86 -4.63
CA LEU A 29 -5.15 1.72 -6.05
C LEU A 29 -5.93 0.43 -6.31
N GLU A 30 -7.18 0.56 -6.72
CA GLU A 30 -8.00 -0.56 -7.20
C GLU A 30 -7.62 -0.90 -8.64
N ASP A 31 -7.37 -2.16 -8.90
CA ASP A 31 -7.11 -2.66 -10.24
C ASP A 31 -8.03 -3.85 -10.55
N TRP A 32 -8.93 -3.64 -11.48
CA TRP A 32 -9.87 -4.63 -11.98
C TRP A 32 -9.39 -5.30 -13.27
N THR A 33 -8.23 -4.89 -13.77
CA THR A 33 -7.65 -5.43 -15.00
C THR A 33 -7.35 -6.92 -14.83
N PRO A 34 -7.75 -7.77 -15.78
CA PRO A 34 -7.33 -9.17 -15.79
C PRO A 34 -5.80 -9.27 -15.83
N TYR A 35 -5.24 -10.23 -15.09
CA TYR A 35 -3.81 -10.48 -15.16
C TYR A 35 -3.41 -10.93 -16.57
N THR A 36 -2.62 -10.12 -17.26
CA THR A 36 -2.02 -10.46 -18.55
C THR A 36 -0.50 -10.31 -18.46
N PRO A 37 0.29 -11.28 -18.97
CA PRO A 37 1.75 -11.22 -18.90
C PRO A 37 2.39 -9.99 -19.57
N ASP A 38 1.67 -9.34 -20.49
CA ASP A 38 2.19 -8.24 -21.31
C ASP A 38 1.71 -6.84 -20.87
N SER A 39 1.14 -6.71 -19.68
CA SER A 39 0.52 -5.47 -19.20
C SER A 39 1.51 -4.44 -18.65
N SER A 40 2.75 -4.40 -19.16
CA SER A 40 3.86 -3.58 -18.63
C SER A 40 3.72 -2.07 -18.78
N LYS A 41 2.75 -1.55 -19.52
CA LYS A 41 2.67 -0.11 -19.86
C LYS A 41 1.37 0.59 -19.43
N ILE A 42 0.60 0.00 -18.55
CA ILE A 42 -0.76 0.46 -18.30
C ILE A 42 -0.81 1.31 -17.03
N TRP A 43 -0.50 2.59 -17.17
CA TRP A 43 -0.52 3.57 -16.08
C TRP A 43 -1.91 4.17 -15.82
N ASP A 44 -2.70 4.33 -16.89
CA ASP A 44 -3.97 5.06 -16.90
C ASP A 44 -5.08 4.23 -17.58
N GLU A 45 -5.29 2.99 -17.12
CA GLU A 45 -6.40 2.20 -17.64
C GLU A 45 -7.74 2.57 -17.00
N PRO A 46 -8.85 2.47 -17.78
CA PRO A 46 -10.18 2.83 -17.29
C PRO A 46 -10.67 2.00 -16.10
N ASP A 47 -10.06 0.84 -15.85
CA ASP A 47 -10.41 -0.06 -14.74
C ASP A 47 -9.51 0.10 -13.51
N VAL A 48 -8.66 1.12 -13.49
CA VAL A 48 -7.80 1.46 -12.35
C VAL A 48 -8.33 2.72 -11.67
N ARG A 49 -8.49 2.68 -10.34
CA ARG A 49 -9.00 3.80 -9.56
C ARG A 49 -8.11 4.07 -8.36
N LEU A 50 -7.78 5.34 -8.13
CA LEU A 50 -7.07 5.81 -6.97
C LEU A 50 -8.06 6.35 -5.93
N HIS A 51 -7.88 5.93 -4.69
CA HIS A 51 -8.62 6.43 -3.54
C HIS A 51 -7.63 6.87 -2.46
N TYR A 52 -7.96 7.97 -1.79
CA TYR A 52 -7.17 8.46 -0.67
C TYR A 52 -8.06 8.72 0.52
N PHE A 53 -7.61 8.32 1.70
CA PHE A 53 -8.20 8.68 2.98
C PHE A 53 -7.18 9.53 3.71
N THR A 54 -7.43 10.84 3.83
CA THR A 54 -6.45 11.79 4.32
C THR A 54 -6.91 12.50 5.57
N GLU A 55 -6.00 12.70 6.51
CA GLU A 55 -6.32 13.35 7.78
C GLU A 55 -6.70 14.82 7.58
N TRP A 56 -6.09 15.51 6.63
CA TRP A 56 -6.37 16.92 6.35
C TRP A 56 -7.73 17.16 5.68
N GLU A 57 -8.32 16.16 5.00
CA GLU A 57 -9.68 16.25 4.46
C GLU A 57 -10.72 15.76 5.47
N LEU A 58 -10.41 14.68 6.20
CA LEU A 58 -11.32 14.04 7.15
C LEU A 58 -11.27 14.69 8.54
N GLY A 59 -10.24 15.49 8.83
CA GLY A 59 -10.06 16.27 10.04
C GLY A 59 -9.39 15.55 11.20
N GLU A 60 -9.39 14.20 11.21
CA GLU A 60 -8.76 13.40 12.28
C GLU A 60 -8.39 11.98 11.83
N GLU A 61 -7.34 11.41 12.44
CA GLU A 61 -6.84 10.07 12.15
C GLU A 61 -7.91 8.98 12.33
N SER A 62 -8.76 9.11 13.36
CA SER A 62 -9.81 8.13 13.64
C SER A 62 -10.77 7.94 12.46
N ARG A 63 -11.08 9.01 11.74
CA ARG A 63 -11.94 8.96 10.54
C ARG A 63 -11.21 8.35 9.35
N VAL A 64 -9.91 8.62 9.20
CA VAL A 64 -9.08 7.99 8.16
C VAL A 64 -9.14 6.48 8.31
N VAL A 65 -8.87 5.99 9.52
CA VAL A 65 -8.85 4.56 9.83
C VAL A 65 -10.25 3.94 9.69
N SER A 66 -11.28 4.60 10.21
CA SER A 66 -12.66 4.10 10.11
C SER A 66 -13.13 4.00 8.68
N GLN A 67 -12.95 5.03 7.85
CA GLN A 67 -13.37 5.02 6.45
C GLN A 67 -12.60 3.97 5.62
N PHE A 68 -11.32 3.79 5.89
CA PHE A 68 -10.55 2.72 5.27
C PHE A 68 -11.13 1.34 5.58
N TYR A 69 -11.44 1.05 6.85
CA TYR A 69 -12.01 -0.24 7.22
C TYR A 69 -13.45 -0.44 6.74
N ASP A 70 -14.25 0.63 6.69
CA ASP A 70 -15.59 0.59 6.09
C ASP A 70 -15.51 0.23 4.60
N TYR A 71 -14.56 0.82 3.88
CA TYR A 71 -14.29 0.54 2.48
C TYR A 71 -13.82 -0.90 2.28
N LEU A 72 -12.77 -1.35 2.98
CA LEU A 72 -12.26 -2.72 2.89
C LEU A 72 -13.32 -3.75 3.26
N GLY A 73 -14.06 -3.50 4.34
CA GLY A 73 -15.17 -4.36 4.77
C GLY A 73 -16.31 -4.42 3.74
N GLY A 74 -16.55 -3.32 3.02
CA GLY A 74 -17.48 -3.27 1.88
C GLY A 74 -17.04 -4.21 0.77
N LEU A 75 -15.81 -4.12 0.33
CA LEU A 75 -15.23 -4.99 -0.70
C LEU A 75 -15.28 -6.47 -0.30
N ILE A 76 -14.96 -6.81 0.95
CA ILE A 76 -15.01 -8.18 1.46
C ILE A 76 -16.45 -8.72 1.47
N ARG A 77 -17.44 -7.89 1.82
CA ARG A 77 -18.86 -8.28 1.71
C ARG A 77 -19.29 -8.54 0.27
N ASP A 78 -18.84 -7.71 -0.67
CA ASP A 78 -19.14 -7.86 -2.09
C ASP A 78 -18.49 -9.13 -2.66
N TRP A 79 -17.26 -9.44 -2.29
CA TRP A 79 -16.63 -10.71 -2.62
C TRP A 79 -17.42 -11.90 -2.04
N LYS A 80 -17.75 -11.90 -0.76
CA LYS A 80 -18.52 -13.00 -0.12
C LYS A 80 -19.90 -13.19 -0.72
N SER A 81 -20.53 -12.12 -1.22
CA SER A 81 -21.78 -12.19 -1.97
C SER A 81 -21.60 -12.57 -3.44
N ARG A 82 -20.37 -12.87 -3.87
CA ARG A 82 -19.97 -13.21 -5.25
C ARG A 82 -20.26 -12.11 -6.27
N ARG A 83 -20.25 -10.86 -5.85
CA ARG A 83 -20.34 -9.70 -6.75
C ARG A 83 -19.00 -9.38 -7.39
N ILE A 84 -17.91 -9.74 -6.71
CA ILE A 84 -16.55 -9.59 -7.18
C ILE A 84 -15.75 -10.87 -6.91
N ASP A 85 -14.64 -11.05 -7.63
CA ASP A 85 -13.67 -12.12 -7.41
C ASP A 85 -12.81 -11.87 -6.17
N PHE A 86 -11.79 -12.70 -5.98
CA PHE A 86 -10.82 -12.57 -4.87
C PHE A 86 -10.30 -11.15 -4.74
N ILE A 87 -10.08 -10.74 -3.48
CA ILE A 87 -9.39 -9.52 -3.15
C ILE A 87 -7.94 -9.88 -2.83
N ASN A 88 -7.02 -9.45 -3.68
CA ASN A 88 -5.59 -9.52 -3.40
C ASN A 88 -5.13 -8.15 -2.91
N VAL A 89 -4.80 -8.03 -1.64
CA VAL A 89 -4.16 -6.84 -1.08
C VAL A 89 -2.67 -6.94 -1.34
N VAL A 90 -2.12 -5.97 -2.03
CA VAL A 90 -0.75 -5.96 -2.51
C VAL A 90 -0.03 -4.73 -2.00
N GLY A 91 1.23 -4.87 -1.59
CA GLY A 91 2.03 -3.72 -1.19
C GLY A 91 3.49 -4.05 -0.96
N PHE A 92 4.24 -3.08 -0.46
CA PHE A 92 5.65 -3.25 -0.12
C PHE A 92 5.86 -3.07 1.37
N ASN A 93 6.34 -4.12 2.07
CA ASN A 93 6.56 -4.16 3.52
C ASN A 93 5.28 -4.05 4.37
N ILE A 94 4.11 -4.26 3.77
CA ILE A 94 2.80 -4.07 4.41
C ILE A 94 2.53 -5.06 5.54
N LEU A 95 3.06 -6.29 5.45
CA LEU A 95 2.90 -7.30 6.51
C LEU A 95 3.68 -6.95 7.79
N ARG A 96 4.74 -6.14 7.67
CA ARG A 96 5.57 -5.76 8.80
C ARG A 96 5.22 -4.39 9.37
N TYR A 97 4.56 -3.54 8.58
CA TYR A 97 4.32 -2.15 8.98
C TYR A 97 2.85 -1.75 8.85
N ASP A 98 2.31 -1.66 7.65
CA ASP A 98 0.99 -1.05 7.39
C ASP A 98 -0.15 -1.82 8.06
N ILE A 99 -0.21 -3.13 7.83
CA ILE A 99 -1.28 -3.98 8.38
C ILE A 99 -1.23 -4.03 9.92
N PRO A 100 -0.06 -4.23 10.57
CA PRO A 100 0.03 -4.11 12.03
C PRO A 100 -0.39 -2.75 12.56
N LEU A 101 0.03 -1.65 11.92
CA LEU A 101 -0.33 -0.30 12.34
C LEU A 101 -1.83 -0.04 12.17
N LEU A 102 -2.40 -0.38 11.01
CA LEU A 102 -3.83 -0.27 10.74
C LEU A 102 -4.64 -1.09 11.75
N THR A 103 -4.20 -2.32 12.07
CA THR A 103 -4.86 -3.15 13.07
C THR A 103 -4.80 -2.53 14.47
N GLN A 104 -3.64 -2.02 14.87
CA GLN A 104 -3.48 -1.30 16.13
C GLN A 104 -4.42 -0.09 16.21
N LYS A 105 -4.43 0.76 15.18
CA LYS A 105 -5.26 1.95 15.11
C LYS A 105 -6.75 1.62 15.03
N GLY A 106 -7.11 0.56 14.33
CA GLY A 106 -8.50 0.07 14.30
C GLY A 106 -9.03 -0.30 15.68
N ILE A 107 -8.18 -0.91 16.53
CA ILE A 107 -8.52 -1.21 17.93
C ILE A 107 -8.55 0.08 18.76
N GLU A 108 -7.53 0.94 18.63
CA GLU A 108 -7.40 2.21 19.36
C GLU A 108 -8.63 3.10 19.17
N TYR A 109 -9.14 3.18 17.95
CA TYR A 109 -10.31 4.00 17.60
C TYR A 109 -11.64 3.25 17.68
N ASN A 110 -11.66 2.03 18.24
CA ASN A 110 -12.86 1.20 18.39
C ASN A 110 -13.61 0.96 17.08
N VAL A 111 -12.90 0.84 15.96
CA VAL A 111 -13.50 0.48 14.66
C VAL A 111 -14.05 -0.92 14.71
N ALA A 112 -13.26 -1.88 15.21
CA ALA A 112 -13.68 -3.26 15.45
C ALA A 112 -12.74 -3.92 16.47
N GLY A 113 -13.16 -5.09 17.00
CA GLY A 113 -12.31 -5.90 17.87
C GLY A 113 -11.18 -6.59 17.09
N LEU A 114 -10.11 -6.98 17.81
CA LEU A 114 -8.94 -7.66 17.22
C LEU A 114 -9.32 -8.86 16.36
N ALA A 115 -10.28 -9.68 16.81
CA ALA A 115 -10.73 -10.87 16.07
C ALA A 115 -11.40 -10.50 14.73
N GLU A 116 -12.16 -9.41 14.71
CA GLU A 116 -12.85 -8.93 13.51
C GLU A 116 -11.85 -8.31 12.53
N LEU A 117 -10.90 -7.48 12.99
CA LEU A 117 -9.86 -6.90 12.16
C LEU A 117 -8.95 -7.98 11.55
N ASN A 118 -8.52 -8.96 12.37
CA ASN A 118 -7.75 -10.10 11.88
C ASN A 118 -8.54 -10.91 10.85
N LYS A 119 -9.86 -11.05 11.03
CA LYS A 119 -10.71 -11.74 10.05
C LYS A 119 -10.79 -10.98 8.73
N LEU A 120 -10.86 -9.66 8.74
CA LEU A 120 -10.82 -8.86 7.50
C LEU A 120 -9.54 -9.11 6.72
N TRP A 121 -8.40 -9.07 7.38
CA TRP A 121 -7.09 -9.33 6.76
C TRP A 121 -6.92 -10.80 6.32
N TYR A 122 -7.50 -11.76 7.06
CA TYR A 122 -7.53 -13.16 6.65
C TYR A 122 -8.40 -13.40 5.41
N ASP A 123 -9.52 -12.70 5.30
CA ASP A 123 -10.43 -12.83 4.16
C ASP A 123 -9.84 -12.16 2.88
N ALA A 124 -8.88 -11.26 3.00
CA ALA A 124 -8.12 -10.69 1.90
C ALA A 124 -6.79 -11.43 1.71
N TYR A 125 -6.49 -11.86 0.50
CA TYR A 125 -5.19 -12.48 0.20
C TYR A 125 -4.12 -11.40 0.14
N THR A 126 -3.03 -11.54 0.90
CA THR A 126 -1.99 -10.53 0.99
C THR A 126 -0.73 -10.95 0.24
N ILE A 127 -0.23 -10.05 -0.60
CA ILE A 127 1.03 -10.16 -1.31
C ILE A 127 1.93 -9.01 -0.87
N ASP A 128 3.08 -9.33 -0.27
CA ASP A 128 4.04 -8.34 0.21
C ASP A 128 5.36 -8.47 -0.57
N TYR A 129 5.64 -7.50 -1.41
CA TYR A 129 6.84 -7.50 -2.27
C TYR A 129 8.14 -7.32 -1.51
N PHE A 130 8.14 -6.83 -0.28
CA PHE A 130 9.32 -6.93 0.58
C PHE A 130 9.63 -8.40 0.92
N GLN A 131 8.62 -9.16 1.34
CA GLN A 131 8.79 -10.58 1.68
C GLN A 131 9.12 -11.43 0.44
N THR A 132 8.43 -11.17 -0.67
CA THR A 132 8.66 -11.87 -1.94
C THR A 132 10.07 -11.64 -2.48
N THR A 133 10.63 -10.44 -2.28
CA THR A 133 11.97 -10.08 -2.79
C THR A 133 13.11 -10.63 -1.92
N LEU A 134 12.88 -10.86 -0.63
CA LEU A 134 13.92 -11.30 0.32
C LEU A 134 14.77 -12.48 -0.18
N PRO A 135 14.19 -13.58 -0.71
CA PRO A 135 14.97 -14.70 -1.22
C PRO A 135 15.89 -14.32 -2.39
N PHE A 136 15.49 -13.36 -3.21
CA PHE A 136 16.26 -12.86 -4.35
C PHE A 136 17.28 -11.79 -3.96
N HIS A 137 17.28 -11.39 -2.70
CA HIS A 137 18.24 -10.44 -2.10
C HIS A 137 19.07 -11.09 -0.98
N ASP A 138 19.39 -12.38 -1.14
CA ASP A 138 20.18 -13.19 -0.21
C ASP A 138 19.67 -13.15 1.23
N MET A 139 18.36 -13.03 1.44
CA MET A 139 17.72 -12.86 2.75
C MET A 139 18.22 -11.64 3.54
N ARG A 140 18.79 -10.63 2.87
CA ARG A 140 19.27 -9.40 3.49
C ARG A 140 18.18 -8.35 3.52
N PHE A 141 17.94 -7.78 4.69
CA PHE A 141 16.95 -6.69 4.91
C PHE A 141 17.52 -5.31 4.57
N LYS A 142 18.85 -5.16 4.71
CA LYS A 142 19.51 -3.90 4.44
C LYS A 142 19.42 -3.58 2.94
N GLU A 143 19.11 -2.33 2.63
CA GLU A 143 19.00 -1.81 1.27
C GLU A 143 17.78 -2.31 0.47
N LEU A 144 17.00 -3.25 1.02
CA LEU A 144 15.75 -3.67 0.40
C LEU A 144 14.67 -2.60 0.62
N ASN A 145 14.41 -1.82 -0.40
CA ASN A 145 13.44 -0.72 -0.43
C ASN A 145 12.82 -0.60 -1.83
N ILE A 146 11.89 0.32 -2.01
CA ILE A 146 11.19 0.53 -3.28
C ILE A 146 12.18 0.83 -4.43
N LYS A 147 13.24 1.61 -4.18
CA LYS A 147 14.27 1.92 -5.21
C LYS A 147 14.99 0.68 -5.70
N TYR A 148 15.28 -0.28 -4.80
CA TYR A 148 15.85 -1.56 -5.20
C TYR A 148 14.92 -2.34 -6.14
N LEU A 149 13.60 -2.30 -5.88
CA LEU A 149 12.63 -2.94 -6.78
C LEU A 149 12.59 -2.26 -8.15
N VAL A 150 12.64 -0.93 -8.18
CA VAL A 150 12.69 -0.15 -9.43
C VAL A 150 13.94 -0.54 -10.23
N GLU A 151 15.13 -0.46 -9.64
CA GLU A 151 16.39 -0.84 -10.29
C GLU A 151 16.36 -2.29 -10.80
N LYS A 152 15.80 -3.20 -10.01
CA LYS A 152 15.67 -4.61 -10.41
C LYS A 152 14.75 -4.78 -11.62
N ALA A 153 13.63 -4.07 -11.66
CA ALA A 153 12.68 -4.11 -12.76
C ALA A 153 13.26 -3.50 -14.04
N GLU A 154 13.90 -2.34 -13.93
CA GLU A 154 14.57 -1.66 -15.05
C GLU A 154 15.69 -2.51 -15.66
N ASN A 155 16.51 -3.17 -14.81
CA ASN A 155 17.55 -4.09 -15.26
C ASN A 155 17.00 -5.29 -16.03
N ASN A 156 15.72 -5.62 -15.83
CA ASN A 156 14.99 -6.66 -16.56
C ASN A 156 14.13 -6.09 -17.71
N GLY A 157 14.34 -4.83 -18.10
CA GLY A 157 13.69 -4.19 -19.24
C GLY A 157 12.23 -3.79 -19.01
N ILE A 158 11.83 -3.63 -17.75
CA ILE A 158 10.49 -3.17 -17.38
C ILE A 158 10.54 -1.66 -17.14
N ASP A 159 9.66 -0.93 -17.83
CA ASP A 159 9.46 0.50 -17.61
C ASP A 159 8.67 0.71 -16.32
N VAL A 160 9.27 1.42 -15.36
CA VAL A 160 8.71 1.68 -14.02
C VAL A 160 8.67 3.18 -13.77
N PRO A 161 7.65 3.73 -13.10
CA PRO A 161 7.66 5.14 -12.74
C PRO A 161 8.82 5.49 -11.83
N GLU A 162 9.33 6.70 -12.00
CA GLU A 162 10.32 7.22 -11.08
C GLU A 162 9.72 7.44 -9.68
N PRO A 163 10.36 6.94 -8.61
CA PRO A 163 9.94 7.24 -7.24
C PRO A 163 9.93 8.74 -6.97
N PHE A 164 8.91 9.23 -6.30
CA PHE A 164 8.81 10.64 -5.92
C PHE A 164 9.16 10.84 -4.45
N GLY A 165 10.34 11.39 -4.17
CA GLY A 165 10.79 11.63 -2.80
C GLY A 165 11.10 10.35 -2.02
N SER A 166 10.85 10.39 -0.72
CA SER A 166 11.03 9.26 0.20
C SER A 166 10.15 9.42 1.43
N GLY A 167 9.84 8.37 2.15
CA GLY A 167 9.11 8.42 3.42
C GLY A 167 9.76 9.31 4.51
N ARG A 168 11.03 9.72 4.31
CA ARG A 168 11.69 10.69 5.21
C ARG A 168 11.22 12.13 4.97
N ASP A 169 10.82 12.42 3.74
CA ASP A 169 10.39 13.75 3.33
C ASP A 169 8.94 14.03 3.76
N VAL A 170 8.16 12.98 4.01
CA VAL A 170 6.73 13.04 4.39
C VAL A 170 6.52 13.90 5.64
N LYS A 171 7.40 13.78 6.63
CA LYS A 171 7.33 14.61 7.85
C LYS A 171 7.39 16.09 7.51
N ASP A 172 8.38 16.51 6.74
CA ASP A 172 8.59 17.92 6.39
C ASP A 172 7.44 18.43 5.51
N TRP A 173 6.97 17.62 4.57
CA TRP A 173 5.81 17.97 3.74
C TRP A 173 4.54 18.13 4.58
N TYR A 174 4.32 17.25 5.56
CA TYR A 174 3.15 17.34 6.42
C TYR A 174 3.20 18.58 7.32
N GLU A 175 4.35 18.87 7.95
CA GLU A 175 4.55 20.07 8.78
C GLU A 175 4.40 21.37 7.97
N ASN A 176 4.81 21.37 6.70
CA ASN A 176 4.67 22.49 5.77
C ASN A 176 3.32 22.53 5.03
N LYS A 177 2.40 21.59 5.28
CA LYS A 177 1.12 21.44 4.60
C LYS A 177 1.23 21.24 3.09
N GLU A 178 2.32 20.63 2.65
CA GLU A 178 2.58 20.28 1.24
C GLU A 178 1.89 18.94 0.89
N TYR A 179 0.60 18.86 1.12
CA TYR A 179 -0.19 17.62 1.03
C TYR A 179 -0.18 17.00 -0.37
N ASP A 180 -0.13 17.82 -1.41
CA ASP A 180 -0.02 17.33 -2.80
C ASP A 180 1.24 16.49 -3.03
N LYS A 181 2.34 16.82 -2.33
CA LYS A 181 3.58 16.03 -2.41
C LYS A 181 3.42 14.67 -1.73
N ILE A 182 2.71 14.62 -0.60
CA ILE A 182 2.41 13.37 0.09
C ILE A 182 1.54 12.48 -0.80
N LEU A 183 0.48 13.02 -1.40
CA LEU A 183 -0.38 12.27 -2.32
C LEU A 183 0.39 11.79 -3.54
N LYS A 184 1.29 12.63 -4.09
CA LYS A 184 2.12 12.23 -5.22
C LYS A 184 3.11 11.10 -4.86
N HIS A 185 3.71 11.15 -3.69
CA HIS A 185 4.58 10.08 -3.19
C HIS A 185 3.82 8.77 -3.10
N LEU A 186 2.70 8.80 -2.39
CA LEU A 186 1.80 7.66 -2.20
C LEU A 186 1.32 7.06 -3.53
N GLU A 187 0.90 7.93 -4.48
CA GLU A 187 0.50 7.51 -5.82
C GLU A 187 1.64 6.79 -6.57
N MET A 188 2.86 7.35 -6.50
CA MET A 188 3.99 6.75 -7.20
C MET A 188 4.36 5.39 -6.62
N ASP A 189 4.38 5.24 -5.30
CA ASP A 189 4.69 3.98 -4.64
C ASP A 189 3.63 2.90 -4.97
N LEU A 190 2.35 3.25 -4.98
CA LEU A 190 1.28 2.36 -5.43
C LEU A 190 1.44 1.93 -6.89
N LYS A 191 1.75 2.86 -7.79
CA LYS A 191 1.97 2.56 -9.22
C LYS A 191 3.20 1.69 -9.45
N ILE A 192 4.29 1.94 -8.72
CA ILE A 192 5.50 1.12 -8.78
C ILE A 192 5.19 -0.32 -8.37
N VAL A 193 4.54 -0.50 -7.20
CA VAL A 193 4.17 -1.83 -6.72
C VAL A 193 3.26 -2.55 -7.70
N ARG A 194 2.31 -1.83 -8.32
CA ARG A 194 1.45 -2.38 -9.37
C ARG A 194 2.24 -2.90 -10.57
N VAL A 195 3.19 -2.13 -11.06
CA VAL A 195 4.03 -2.57 -12.20
C VAL A 195 4.85 -3.81 -11.85
N ILE A 196 5.44 -3.83 -10.66
CA ILE A 196 6.18 -5.00 -10.16
C ILE A 196 5.26 -6.23 -10.09
N ASP A 197 4.05 -6.08 -9.55
CA ASP A 197 3.08 -7.17 -9.41
C ASP A 197 2.65 -7.74 -10.78
N LEU A 198 2.33 -6.88 -11.72
CA LEU A 198 1.92 -7.29 -13.07
C LEU A 198 3.04 -7.98 -13.86
N ASN A 199 4.28 -7.67 -13.56
CA ASN A 199 5.47 -8.16 -14.24
C ASN A 199 6.37 -9.06 -13.34
N TYR A 200 5.83 -9.62 -12.25
CA TYR A 200 6.64 -10.30 -11.23
C TYR A 200 7.53 -11.40 -11.80
N LYS A 201 7.06 -12.15 -12.80
CA LYS A 201 7.86 -13.21 -13.44
C LYS A 201 9.11 -12.65 -14.10
N GLN A 202 8.97 -11.56 -14.84
CA GLN A 202 10.08 -10.89 -15.50
C GLN A 202 11.01 -10.20 -14.49
N VAL A 203 10.44 -9.57 -13.47
CA VAL A 203 11.21 -8.91 -12.38
C VAL A 203 12.13 -9.91 -11.66
N TYR A 204 11.66 -11.14 -11.45
CA TYR A 204 12.40 -12.15 -10.68
C TYR A 204 13.03 -13.24 -11.56
N ASP A 205 12.92 -13.13 -12.88
CA ASP A 205 13.47 -14.07 -13.85
C ASP A 205 13.02 -15.53 -13.58
N ILE A 206 11.69 -15.73 -13.47
CA ILE A 206 11.04 -17.02 -13.14
C ILE A 206 9.92 -17.34 -14.13
#